data_f940c3a932c95cbcf2bd62674bb56524
#
_entry.id   f940c3a932c95cbcf2bd62674bb56524
#
_cell.length_a   1.000
_cell.length_b   1.000
_cell.length_c   1.000
_cell.angle_alpha   90.00
_cell.angle_beta   90.00
_cell.angle_gamma   90.00
#
_symmetry.space_group_name_H-M   'P 1'
#
loop_
_entity.id
_entity.type
_entity.pdbx_description
1 polymer ?
#
loop_
_entity_poly.entity_id
_entity_poly.type
_entity_poly.pdbx_seq_one_letter_code
_entity_poly.pdbx_strand_id
1 'polypeptide(L)'
;MRKQYHFRKVGEDTYIWDVNQLIALSSHLPVIKVSLDHIQELHEPYWFPKRYPNTLELIEHFKLIQEGDLAYPIILYPEGRVMDGMHRVVKAHMQNLSSISAVQLTVMPHPNFMNVDEDDLSYD
;
A
#
# COMPACT_ATOMS: atom_id res chain seq x y z
N MET A 1 8.78 -10.15 -11.18
CA MET A 1 8.43 -8.84 -10.59
C MET A 1 9.27 -8.63 -9.33
N ARG A 2 9.80 -7.44 -9.18
CA ARG A 2 10.60 -7.11 -8.00
C ARG A 2 9.76 -7.20 -6.73
N LYS A 3 10.31 -7.72 -5.63
CA LYS A 3 9.64 -7.74 -4.33
C LYS A 3 9.33 -6.34 -3.85
N GLN A 4 8.20 -6.20 -3.18
CA GLN A 4 7.77 -4.98 -2.54
C GLN A 4 7.55 -5.23 -1.06
N TYR A 5 7.73 -4.19 -0.27
CA TYR A 5 7.53 -4.23 1.18
C TYR A 5 6.66 -3.07 1.62
N HIS A 6 5.87 -3.32 2.65
CA HIS A 6 5.11 -2.29 3.33
C HIS A 6 5.76 -2.01 4.68
N PHE A 7 5.95 -0.73 4.99
CA PHE A 7 6.57 -0.27 6.23
C PHE A 7 5.55 0.50 7.06
N ARG A 8 5.55 0.26 8.37
CA ARG A 8 4.70 1.03 9.29
C ARG A 8 5.42 1.23 10.61
N LYS A 9 5.40 2.47 11.10
CA LYS A 9 5.88 2.79 12.45
C LYS A 9 4.82 2.37 13.47
N VAL A 10 5.23 1.60 14.47
CA VAL A 10 4.40 1.20 15.60
C VAL A 10 5.20 1.53 16.87
N GLY A 11 4.88 2.67 17.50
CA GLY A 11 5.72 3.20 18.58
C GLY A 11 7.11 3.57 18.07
N GLU A 12 8.14 2.99 18.66
CA GLU A 12 9.53 3.21 18.23
C GLU A 12 10.00 2.20 17.19
N ASP A 13 9.20 1.15 16.95
CA ASP A 13 9.56 0.08 16.02
C ASP A 13 9.04 0.35 14.62
N THR A 14 9.74 -0.18 13.62
CA THR A 14 9.29 -0.21 12.24
C THR A 14 8.95 -1.63 11.87
N TYR A 15 7.67 -1.89 11.58
CA TYR A 15 7.18 -3.18 11.13
C TYR A 15 7.27 -3.22 9.60
N ILE A 16 7.69 -4.36 9.07
CA ILE A 16 7.90 -4.55 7.63
C ILE A 16 7.22 -5.83 7.19
N TRP A 17 6.36 -5.72 6.18
CA TRP A 17 5.69 -6.88 5.58
C TRP A 17 6.15 -7.06 4.14
N ASP A 18 6.39 -8.33 3.78
CA ASP A 18 6.57 -8.73 2.39
C ASP A 18 5.19 -8.72 1.72
N VAL A 19 5.01 -7.93 0.68
CA VAL A 19 3.71 -7.78 0.01
C VAL A 19 3.22 -9.12 -0.56
N ASN A 20 4.11 -9.99 -1.03
CA ASN A 20 3.71 -11.32 -1.51
C ASN A 20 3.06 -12.14 -0.40
N GLN A 21 3.53 -12.02 0.85
CA GLN A 21 2.93 -12.69 1.99
C GLN A 21 1.55 -12.10 2.31
N LEU A 22 1.40 -10.78 2.19
CA LEU A 22 0.09 -10.14 2.38
C LEU A 22 -0.92 -10.60 1.34
N ILE A 23 -0.51 -10.74 0.10
CA ILE A 23 -1.37 -11.26 -0.97
C ILE A 23 -1.81 -12.68 -0.65
N ALA A 24 -0.89 -13.54 -0.21
CA ALA A 24 -1.21 -14.91 0.16
C ALA A 24 -2.20 -14.98 1.33
N LEU A 25 -1.98 -14.16 2.38
CA LEU A 25 -2.86 -14.11 3.54
C LEU A 25 -4.27 -13.62 3.21
N SER A 26 -4.40 -12.73 2.23
CA SER A 26 -5.67 -12.12 1.86
C SER A 26 -6.44 -12.89 0.78
N SER A 27 -5.83 -13.92 0.17
CA SER A 27 -6.38 -14.58 -1.02
C SER A 27 -7.73 -15.25 -0.79
N HIS A 28 -8.05 -15.63 0.45
CA HIS A 28 -9.32 -16.30 0.81
C HIS A 28 -10.39 -15.33 1.31
N LEU A 29 -10.05 -14.06 1.46
CA LEU A 29 -10.98 -13.06 1.94
C LEU A 29 -11.81 -12.48 0.78
N PRO A 30 -13.04 -12.04 1.05
CA PRO A 30 -13.88 -11.49 -0.01
C PRO A 30 -13.34 -10.15 -0.52
N VAL A 31 -13.51 -9.92 -1.82
CA VAL A 31 -13.25 -8.61 -2.40
C VAL A 31 -14.47 -7.73 -2.18
N ILE A 32 -14.26 -6.57 -1.60
CA ILE A 32 -15.31 -5.59 -1.31
C ILE A 32 -15.04 -4.29 -2.08
N LYS A 33 -16.05 -3.44 -2.20
CA LYS A 33 -15.90 -2.09 -2.73
C LYS A 33 -15.79 -1.10 -1.59
N VAL A 34 -14.76 -0.28 -1.61
CA VAL A 34 -14.53 0.75 -0.60
C VAL A 34 -14.62 2.12 -1.26
N SER A 35 -15.39 3.03 -0.65
CA SER A 35 -15.49 4.39 -1.15
C SER A 35 -14.14 5.08 -1.05
N LEU A 36 -13.73 5.77 -2.12
CA LEU A 36 -12.49 6.55 -2.09
C LEU A 36 -12.53 7.67 -1.04
N ASP A 37 -13.73 8.15 -0.69
CA ASP A 37 -13.89 9.16 0.35
C ASP A 37 -13.48 8.65 1.74
N HIS A 38 -13.45 7.34 1.93
CA HIS A 38 -13.04 6.72 3.19
C HIS A 38 -11.55 6.44 3.27
N ILE A 39 -10.79 6.70 2.21
CA ILE A 39 -9.35 6.44 2.20
C ILE A 39 -8.61 7.70 2.65
N GLN A 40 -8.24 7.73 3.94
CA GLN A 40 -7.62 8.89 4.57
C GLN A 40 -6.26 9.22 3.96
N GLU A 41 -5.54 8.22 3.46
CA GLU A 41 -4.21 8.38 2.88
C GLU A 41 -4.19 9.33 1.69
N LEU A 42 -5.33 9.52 1.00
CA LEU A 42 -5.42 10.52 -0.07
C LEU A 42 -5.20 11.96 0.41
N HIS A 43 -5.39 12.21 1.69
CA HIS A 43 -5.22 13.53 2.31
C HIS A 43 -3.92 13.64 3.09
N GLU A 44 -3.01 12.70 2.94
CA GLU A 44 -1.74 12.62 3.66
C GLU A 44 -0.57 12.64 2.69
N PRO A 45 0.62 13.09 3.11
CA PRO A 45 1.84 12.96 2.30
C PRO A 45 2.36 11.51 2.36
N TYR A 46 1.61 10.59 1.77
CA TYR A 46 1.74 9.15 2.01
C TYR A 46 3.16 8.61 1.75
N TRP A 47 3.72 8.94 0.56
CA TRP A 47 5.04 8.41 0.19
C TRP A 47 6.21 9.23 0.76
N PHE A 48 5.98 10.47 1.15
CA PHE A 48 7.04 11.38 1.60
C PHE A 48 6.61 12.13 2.87
N PRO A 49 6.40 11.40 4.00
CA PRO A 49 5.86 12.04 5.21
C PRO A 49 6.85 12.96 5.93
N LYS A 50 8.16 12.84 5.63
CA LYS A 50 9.20 13.57 6.36
C LYS A 50 10.06 14.49 5.51
N ARG A 51 9.88 14.48 4.20
CA ARG A 51 10.67 15.29 3.28
C ARG A 51 9.91 15.55 1.99
N TYR A 52 10.36 16.53 1.24
CA TYR A 52 9.81 16.78 -0.09
C TYR A 52 10.48 15.85 -1.11
N PRO A 53 9.72 15.31 -2.05
CA PRO A 53 10.32 14.53 -3.15
C PRO A 53 11.04 15.44 -4.14
N ASN A 54 12.07 14.90 -4.80
CA ASN A 54 12.63 15.57 -5.97
C ASN A 54 11.79 15.22 -7.21
N THR A 55 12.10 15.87 -8.33
CA THR A 55 11.32 15.71 -9.56
C THR A 55 11.35 14.29 -10.08
N LEU A 56 12.48 13.63 -10.02
CA LEU A 56 12.62 12.25 -10.50
C LEU A 56 11.76 11.29 -9.67
N GLU A 57 11.74 11.47 -8.36
CA GLU A 57 10.90 10.64 -7.47
C GLU A 57 9.41 10.80 -7.81
N LEU A 58 8.97 12.02 -8.11
CA LEU A 58 7.58 12.23 -8.54
C LEU A 58 7.28 11.50 -9.85
N ILE A 59 8.20 11.56 -10.81
CA ILE A 59 8.04 10.88 -12.11
C ILE A 59 7.94 9.36 -11.90
N GLU A 60 8.76 8.80 -11.01
CA GLU A 60 8.73 7.37 -10.71
C GLU A 60 7.38 6.95 -10.15
N HIS A 61 6.81 7.74 -9.24
CA HIS A 61 5.48 7.47 -8.70
C HIS A 61 4.40 7.61 -9.78
N PHE A 62 4.49 8.61 -10.65
CA PHE A 62 3.55 8.76 -11.77
C PHE A 62 3.56 7.53 -12.68
N LYS A 63 4.73 6.99 -12.98
CA LYS A 63 4.83 5.75 -13.78
C LYS A 63 4.12 4.59 -13.10
N LEU A 64 4.35 4.42 -11.80
CA LEU A 64 3.70 3.35 -11.03
C LEU A 64 2.18 3.54 -10.99
N ILE A 65 1.71 4.77 -10.89
CA ILE A 65 0.28 5.07 -10.94
C ILE A 65 -0.30 4.67 -12.31
N GLN A 66 0.38 5.03 -13.40
CA GLN A 66 -0.08 4.69 -14.75
C GLN A 66 -0.10 3.19 -15.00
N GLU A 67 0.88 2.46 -14.46
CA GLU A 67 1.01 1.02 -14.62
C GLU A 67 0.07 0.23 -13.70
N GLY A 68 -0.50 0.87 -12.69
CA GLY A 68 -1.40 0.21 -11.76
C GLY A 68 -2.59 -0.45 -12.47
N ASP A 69 -2.92 -1.67 -12.07
CA ASP A 69 -4.05 -2.42 -12.63
C ASP A 69 -5.16 -2.49 -11.59
N LEU A 70 -6.27 -1.80 -11.86
CA LEU A 70 -7.41 -1.73 -10.95
C LEU A 70 -8.18 -3.04 -10.84
N ALA A 71 -7.85 -4.04 -11.67
CA ALA A 71 -8.41 -5.38 -11.52
C ALA A 71 -7.91 -6.09 -10.26
N TYR A 72 -6.74 -5.71 -9.76
CA TYR A 72 -6.21 -6.25 -8.51
C TYR A 72 -6.71 -5.43 -7.33
N PRO A 73 -7.33 -6.06 -6.31
CA PRO A 73 -7.80 -5.33 -5.14
C PRO A 73 -6.64 -4.81 -4.31
N ILE A 74 -6.84 -3.68 -3.67
CA ILE A 74 -5.90 -3.17 -2.66
C ILE A 74 -6.08 -3.98 -1.38
N ILE A 75 -5.09 -3.94 -0.49
CA ILE A 75 -5.14 -4.63 0.79
C ILE A 75 -5.19 -3.59 1.90
N LEU A 76 -6.18 -3.75 2.78
CA LEU A 76 -6.39 -2.83 3.91
C LEU A 76 -6.09 -3.53 5.23
N TYR A 77 -5.57 -2.75 6.19
CA TYR A 77 -5.51 -3.16 7.60
C TYR A 77 -6.91 -3.41 8.14
N PRO A 78 -7.05 -4.14 9.28
CA PRO A 78 -8.36 -4.30 9.92
C PRO A 78 -9.05 -2.98 10.23
N GLU A 79 -8.28 -1.93 10.48
CA GLU A 79 -8.79 -0.58 10.76
C GLU A 79 -9.13 0.23 9.50
N GLY A 80 -8.88 -0.32 8.31
CA GLY A 80 -9.25 0.31 7.05
C GLY A 80 -8.15 1.13 6.37
N ARG A 81 -6.97 1.23 6.95
CA ARG A 81 -5.85 1.93 6.33
C ARG A 81 -5.21 1.07 5.23
N VAL A 82 -4.55 1.71 4.27
CA VAL A 82 -3.96 1.02 3.13
C VAL A 82 -2.66 0.33 3.50
N MET A 83 -2.58 -1.00 3.29
CA MET A 83 -1.35 -1.76 3.39
C MET A 83 -0.66 -1.93 2.05
N ASP A 84 -1.41 -2.15 0.98
CA ASP A 84 -0.88 -2.34 -0.36
C ASP A 84 -1.82 -1.74 -1.38
N GLY A 85 -1.26 -1.04 -2.34
CA GLY A 85 -2.00 -0.55 -3.50
C GLY A 85 -2.28 0.95 -3.53
N MET A 86 -1.50 1.79 -2.85
CA MET A 86 -1.73 3.23 -2.85
C MET A 86 -1.65 3.84 -4.25
N HIS A 87 -0.78 3.32 -5.13
CA HIS A 87 -0.72 3.79 -6.52
C HIS A 87 -2.02 3.52 -7.26
N ARG A 88 -2.68 2.38 -6.98
CA ARG A 88 -3.99 2.05 -7.54
C ARG A 88 -5.09 2.95 -6.98
N VAL A 89 -5.01 3.30 -5.71
CA VAL A 89 -5.93 4.27 -5.09
C VAL A 89 -5.85 5.62 -5.81
N VAL A 90 -4.64 6.12 -6.03
CA VAL A 90 -4.44 7.39 -6.73
C VAL A 90 -4.95 7.31 -8.17
N LYS A 91 -4.67 6.20 -8.86
CA LYS A 91 -5.17 5.99 -10.22
C LYS A 91 -6.69 6.03 -10.29
N ALA A 92 -7.35 5.34 -9.36
CA ALA A 92 -8.82 5.33 -9.29
C ALA A 92 -9.37 6.75 -9.08
N HIS A 93 -8.74 7.50 -8.19
CA HIS A 93 -9.13 8.89 -7.94
C HIS A 93 -8.96 9.75 -9.20
N MET A 94 -7.83 9.61 -9.90
CA MET A 94 -7.57 10.38 -11.13
C MET A 94 -8.55 10.02 -12.25
N GLN A 95 -9.08 8.81 -12.25
CA GLN A 95 -10.09 8.38 -13.22
C GLN A 95 -11.51 8.75 -12.78
N ASN A 96 -11.67 9.49 -11.70
CA ASN A 96 -12.95 9.94 -11.16
C ASN A 96 -13.87 8.79 -10.75
N LEU A 97 -13.29 7.66 -10.30
CA LEU A 97 -14.06 6.55 -9.76
C LEU A 97 -14.51 6.91 -8.34
N SER A 98 -15.66 6.39 -7.92
CA SER A 98 -16.18 6.62 -6.57
C SER A 98 -15.71 5.57 -5.57
N SER A 99 -15.28 4.40 -6.06
CA SER A 99 -14.89 3.28 -5.21
C SER A 99 -13.76 2.49 -5.85
N ILE A 100 -13.14 1.63 -5.01
CA ILE A 100 -12.06 0.76 -5.45
C ILE A 100 -12.26 -0.63 -4.83
N SER A 101 -11.84 -1.67 -5.56
CA SER A 101 -11.86 -3.04 -5.04
C SER A 101 -10.80 -3.20 -3.98
N ALA A 102 -11.16 -3.82 -2.86
CA ALA A 102 -10.27 -4.01 -1.71
C ALA A 102 -10.50 -5.35 -1.04
N VAL A 103 -9.47 -5.83 -0.37
CA VAL A 103 -9.57 -6.93 0.59
C VAL A 103 -9.15 -6.36 1.94
N GLN A 104 -9.97 -6.52 2.95
CA GLN A 104 -9.67 -6.03 4.29
C GLN A 104 -9.30 -7.18 5.19
N LEU A 105 -8.11 -7.12 5.80
CA LEU A 105 -7.65 -8.12 6.73
C LEU A 105 -8.52 -8.08 7.99
N THR A 106 -8.74 -9.24 8.59
CA THR A 106 -9.55 -9.36 9.83
C THR A 106 -8.71 -9.18 11.08
N VAL A 107 -7.41 -9.50 10.99
CA VAL A 107 -6.47 -9.34 12.10
C VAL A 107 -5.17 -8.74 11.55
N MET A 108 -4.43 -8.04 12.42
CA MET A 108 -3.11 -7.51 12.08
C MET A 108 -2.15 -8.69 11.89
N PRO A 109 -1.56 -8.87 10.69
CA PRO A 109 -0.59 -9.95 10.51
C PRO A 109 0.72 -9.63 11.22
N HIS A 110 1.45 -10.67 11.63
CA HIS A 110 2.79 -10.48 12.17
C HIS A 110 3.70 -9.93 11.08
N PRO A 111 4.56 -8.94 11.40
CA PRO A 111 5.51 -8.45 10.42
C PRO A 111 6.53 -9.53 10.05
N ASN A 112 6.99 -9.50 8.81
CA ASN A 112 8.03 -10.41 8.36
C ASN A 112 9.40 -9.98 8.90
N PHE A 113 9.59 -8.68 9.10
CA PHE A 113 10.81 -8.10 9.64
C PHE A 113 10.46 -6.94 10.58
N MET A 114 11.37 -6.65 11.51
CA MET A 114 11.27 -5.50 12.40
C MET A 114 12.60 -4.76 12.42
N ASN A 115 12.55 -3.44 12.28
CA ASN A 115 13.71 -2.57 12.45
C ASN A 115 14.89 -2.90 11.51
N VAL A 116 14.59 -3.46 10.35
CA VAL A 116 15.58 -3.74 9.31
C VAL A 116 15.63 -2.56 8.36
N ASP A 117 16.85 -2.14 7.98
CA ASP A 117 17.02 -1.09 6.98
C ASP A 117 16.54 -1.60 5.62
N GLU A 118 15.85 -0.76 4.86
CA GLU A 118 15.36 -1.17 3.54
C GLU A 118 16.48 -1.61 2.60
N ASP A 119 17.71 -1.10 2.79
CA ASP A 119 18.87 -1.50 2.00
C ASP A 119 19.32 -2.93 2.31
N ASP A 120 18.94 -3.47 3.47
CA ASP A 120 19.29 -4.83 3.90
C ASP A 120 18.22 -5.86 3.52
N LEU A 121 17.12 -5.43 2.91
CA LEU A 121 16.06 -6.34 2.46
C LEU A 121 16.36 -6.87 1.07
N SER A 122 15.96 -8.13 0.84
CA SER A 122 16.09 -8.75 -0.49
C SER A 122 14.95 -8.31 -1.40
N TYR A 123 15.29 -7.84 -2.59
CA TYR A 123 14.31 -7.43 -3.60
C TYR A 123 14.27 -8.38 -4.81
N ASP A 124 14.90 -9.52 -4.68
CA ASP A 124 14.95 -10.54 -5.76
C ASP A 124 13.69 -11.41 -5.81
#